data_b98ed6b131a81d77a4caf318fd35e181
#
_entry.id   b98ed6b131a81d77a4caf318fd35e181
#
_cell.length_a   1.000
_cell.length_b   1.000
_cell.length_c   1.000
_cell.angle_alpha   90.00
_cell.angle_beta   90.00
_cell.angle_gamma   90.00
#
_symmetry.space_group_name_H-M   'P 1'
#
loop_
_entity.id
_entity.type
_entity.pdbx_description
1 polymer ?
#
loop_
_entity_poly.entity_id
_entity_poly.type
_entity_poly.pdbx_seq_one_letter_code
_entity_poly.pdbx_strand_id
1 'polypeptide(L)'
;MKYFLKLTLTLTLTLSLTLFLACEKNEKPVNLSVAREKVKQYYESGKFDEELNLVIEEAKENFSTVQFNENSFVIFDVDETALDNYGLAEQMGFGYVYEMNKKWNAELKAPAIEQVKKLYDFLLSKGAKIIFLTGRNFPEYEATYQNLKKAGYTVFDTLITQIGDEKKMKAQDFKSAKRVWLTEQGYEIVGTVGDQWSDLEGEYHGIQIKIPNYLYLIKD
;
A
#
# COMPACT_ATOMS: atom_id res chain seq x y z
N MET A 1 35.19 -49.60 -13.69
CA MET A 1 35.22 -48.15 -13.36
C MET A 1 34.05 -47.33 -13.97
N LYS A 2 33.65 -47.50 -15.24
CA LYS A 2 32.54 -46.77 -15.86
C LYS A 2 31.14 -47.03 -15.27
N TYR A 3 30.87 -48.21 -14.78
CA TYR A 3 29.56 -48.59 -14.15
C TYR A 3 29.39 -48.05 -12.72
N PHE A 4 30.48 -47.97 -11.97
CA PHE A 4 30.45 -47.41 -10.61
C PHE A 4 30.15 -45.89 -10.62
N LEU A 5 30.65 -45.14 -11.62
CA LEU A 5 30.44 -43.73 -11.73
C LEU A 5 28.99 -43.40 -12.18
N LYS A 6 28.35 -44.26 -12.96
CA LYS A 6 26.92 -44.10 -13.37
C LYS A 6 25.96 -44.38 -12.22
N LEU A 7 26.29 -45.35 -11.35
CA LEU A 7 25.44 -45.68 -10.18
C LEU A 7 25.48 -44.62 -9.09
N THR A 8 26.65 -44.02 -8.85
CA THR A 8 26.76 -42.90 -7.90
C THR A 8 26.09 -41.64 -8.37
N LEU A 9 26.12 -41.35 -9.69
CA LEU A 9 25.46 -40.15 -10.25
C LEU A 9 23.93 -40.28 -10.25
N THR A 10 23.38 -41.46 -10.47
CA THR A 10 21.93 -41.70 -10.38
C THR A 10 21.42 -41.69 -8.94
N LEU A 11 22.20 -42.16 -7.98
CA LEU A 11 21.81 -42.15 -6.56
C LEU A 11 21.83 -40.73 -5.95
N THR A 12 22.80 -39.90 -6.35
CA THR A 12 22.84 -38.51 -5.90
C THR A 12 21.74 -37.65 -6.52
N LEU A 13 21.35 -37.91 -7.78
CA LEU A 13 20.28 -37.20 -8.45
C LEU A 13 18.89 -37.54 -7.88
N THR A 14 18.66 -38.80 -7.51
CA THR A 14 17.41 -39.21 -6.86
C THR A 14 17.30 -38.71 -5.43
N LEU A 15 18.40 -38.62 -4.68
CA LEU A 15 18.40 -38.09 -3.32
C LEU A 15 18.18 -36.58 -3.27
N SER A 16 18.70 -35.83 -4.24
CA SER A 16 18.44 -34.39 -4.34
C SER A 16 17.00 -34.07 -4.77
N LEU A 17 16.38 -34.91 -5.60
CA LEU A 17 14.99 -34.74 -6.04
C LEU A 17 13.97 -35.02 -4.92
N THR A 18 14.28 -35.97 -4.00
CA THR A 18 13.39 -36.27 -2.87
C THR A 18 13.44 -35.20 -1.76
N LEU A 19 14.51 -34.43 -1.66
CA LEU A 19 14.61 -33.30 -0.72
C LEU A 19 13.77 -32.08 -1.13
N PHE A 20 13.46 -31.90 -2.41
CA PHE A 20 12.60 -30.83 -2.89
C PHE A 20 11.09 -31.11 -2.78
N LEU A 21 10.68 -32.36 -2.55
CA LEU A 21 9.28 -32.77 -2.45
C LEU A 21 8.74 -32.85 -1.02
N ALA A 22 9.53 -32.51 -0.01
CA ALA A 22 9.16 -32.70 1.40
C ALA A 22 8.98 -31.38 2.16
N CYS A 23 8.27 -30.39 1.63
CA CYS A 23 7.86 -29.24 2.42
C CYS A 23 6.56 -28.59 1.96
N GLU A 24 5.51 -29.38 1.69
CA GLU A 24 4.16 -28.89 1.95
C GLU A 24 3.91 -29.06 3.46
N LYS A 25 4.33 -28.07 4.24
CA LYS A 25 3.80 -27.93 5.59
C LYS A 25 2.30 -27.68 5.45
N ASN A 26 1.50 -28.68 5.78
CA ASN A 26 0.08 -28.52 6.09
C ASN A 26 -0.02 -27.59 7.31
N GLU A 27 0.16 -26.27 7.10
CA GLU A 27 0.03 -25.30 8.17
C GLU A 27 -1.44 -25.22 8.55
N LYS A 28 -1.74 -25.67 9.77
CA LYS A 28 -3.09 -25.53 10.32
C LYS A 28 -3.46 -24.04 10.33
N PRO A 29 -4.72 -23.69 10.00
CA PRO A 29 -5.15 -22.30 10.09
C PRO A 29 -4.90 -21.73 11.48
N VAL A 30 -4.38 -20.51 11.55
CA VAL A 30 -4.26 -19.78 12.82
C VAL A 30 -5.66 -19.44 13.33
N ASN A 31 -5.92 -19.62 14.63
CA ASN A 31 -7.17 -19.18 15.23
C ASN A 31 -7.33 -17.67 15.02
N LEU A 32 -8.50 -17.24 14.55
CA LEU A 32 -8.75 -15.85 14.18
C LEU A 32 -8.55 -14.86 15.34
N SER A 33 -8.95 -15.23 16.58
CA SER A 33 -8.73 -14.38 17.74
C SER A 33 -7.24 -14.22 18.06
N VAL A 34 -6.45 -15.29 17.88
CA VAL A 34 -4.98 -15.22 18.04
C VAL A 34 -4.35 -14.36 16.95
N ALA A 35 -4.84 -14.44 15.69
CA ALA A 35 -4.35 -13.62 14.61
C ALA A 35 -4.61 -12.13 14.87
N ARG A 36 -5.82 -11.79 15.29
CA ARG A 36 -6.21 -10.40 15.65
C ARG A 36 -5.36 -9.84 16.77
N GLU A 37 -5.14 -10.62 17.82
CA GLU A 37 -4.30 -10.21 18.96
C GLU A 37 -2.85 -9.96 18.54
N LYS A 38 -2.29 -10.79 17.65
CA LYS A 38 -0.94 -10.59 17.10
C LYS A 38 -0.84 -9.31 16.29
N VAL A 39 -1.83 -9.01 15.45
CA VAL A 39 -1.88 -7.75 14.68
C VAL A 39 -1.94 -6.57 15.64
N LYS A 40 -2.84 -6.59 16.63
CA LYS A 40 -2.96 -5.55 17.64
C LYS A 40 -1.61 -5.31 18.36
N GLN A 41 -0.98 -6.36 18.87
CA GLN A 41 0.32 -6.27 19.55
C GLN A 41 1.41 -5.70 18.62
N TYR A 42 1.38 -6.03 17.33
CA TYR A 42 2.35 -5.54 16.36
C TYR A 42 2.26 -4.01 16.19
N TYR A 43 1.05 -3.49 16.04
CA TYR A 43 0.82 -2.05 15.96
C TYR A 43 1.13 -1.34 17.29
N GLU A 44 0.60 -1.82 18.41
CA GLU A 44 0.71 -1.16 19.71
C GLU A 44 2.09 -1.27 20.37
N SER A 45 2.93 -2.22 19.95
CA SER A 45 4.30 -2.35 20.47
C SER A 45 5.32 -1.43 19.78
N GLY A 46 4.92 -0.68 18.76
CA GLY A 46 5.80 0.16 17.95
C GLY A 46 6.57 -0.59 16.84
N LYS A 47 6.39 -1.91 16.70
CA LYS A 47 7.06 -2.68 15.63
C LYS A 47 6.59 -2.29 14.23
N PHE A 48 5.31 -1.96 14.09
CA PHE A 48 4.79 -1.41 12.85
C PHE A 48 5.49 -0.10 12.48
N ASP A 49 5.67 0.79 13.47
CA ASP A 49 6.36 2.07 13.26
C ASP A 49 7.84 1.87 12.90
N GLU A 50 8.51 0.89 13.51
CA GLU A 50 9.90 0.54 13.19
C GLU A 50 10.01 0.03 11.73
N GLU A 51 9.15 -0.90 11.31
CA GLU A 51 9.09 -1.40 9.94
C GLU A 51 8.81 -0.27 8.95
N LEU A 52 7.80 0.55 9.23
CA LEU A 52 7.41 1.65 8.37
C LEU A 52 8.51 2.70 8.25
N ASN A 53 9.23 3.00 9.33
CA ASN A 53 10.38 3.90 9.27
C ASN A 53 11.46 3.42 8.28
N LEU A 54 11.75 2.11 8.24
CA LEU A 54 12.71 1.55 7.28
C LEU A 54 12.23 1.74 5.84
N VAL A 55 10.95 1.46 5.57
CA VAL A 55 10.35 1.66 4.25
C VAL A 55 10.43 3.13 3.82
N ILE A 56 10.16 4.06 4.73
CA ILE A 56 10.18 5.50 4.41
C ILE A 56 11.60 6.01 4.18
N GLU A 57 12.59 5.56 4.93
CA GLU A 57 13.99 5.96 4.68
C GLU A 57 14.49 5.40 3.33
N GLU A 58 14.19 4.14 2.99
CA GLU A 58 14.47 3.60 1.66
C GLU A 58 13.75 4.38 0.54
N ALA A 59 12.49 4.76 0.76
CA ALA A 59 11.75 5.59 -0.18
C ALA A 59 12.44 6.95 -0.41
N LYS A 60 12.90 7.62 0.65
CA LYS A 60 13.63 8.89 0.53
C LYS A 60 14.94 8.72 -0.24
N GLU A 61 15.67 7.62 -0.02
CA GLU A 61 16.88 7.30 -0.78
C GLU A 61 16.55 7.13 -2.27
N ASN A 62 15.51 6.36 -2.62
CA ASN A 62 15.06 6.15 -3.99
C ASN A 62 14.69 7.47 -4.68
N PHE A 63 13.98 8.36 -4.01
CA PHE A 63 13.60 9.67 -4.56
C PHE A 63 14.72 10.72 -4.51
N SER A 64 15.80 10.50 -3.74
CA SER A 64 16.87 11.48 -3.60
C SER A 64 17.61 11.77 -4.90
N THR A 65 17.69 10.79 -5.80
CA THR A 65 18.34 10.86 -7.11
C THR A 65 17.44 11.38 -8.23
N VAL A 66 16.15 11.51 -7.97
CA VAL A 66 15.17 11.98 -8.95
C VAL A 66 15.31 13.50 -9.14
N GLN A 67 15.33 13.91 -10.40
CA GLN A 67 15.24 15.32 -10.77
C GLN A 67 13.77 15.68 -11.03
N PHE A 68 13.13 16.33 -10.06
CA PHE A 68 11.75 16.77 -10.20
C PHE A 68 11.65 18.03 -11.06
N ASN A 69 10.64 18.08 -11.93
CA ASN A 69 10.27 19.23 -12.74
C ASN A 69 8.81 19.62 -12.48
N GLU A 70 8.31 20.64 -13.16
CA GLU A 70 6.94 21.16 -12.96
C GLU A 70 5.82 20.17 -13.30
N ASN A 71 6.14 19.08 -14.03
CA ASN A 71 5.19 18.02 -14.39
C ASN A 71 5.42 16.72 -13.61
N SER A 72 6.36 16.69 -12.66
CA SER A 72 6.67 15.50 -11.88
C SER A 72 5.73 15.34 -10.70
N PHE A 73 4.98 14.25 -10.70
CA PHE A 73 3.98 13.93 -9.68
C PHE A 73 4.29 12.62 -8.97
N VAL A 74 4.02 12.60 -7.67
CA VAL A 74 3.97 11.36 -6.88
C VAL A 74 2.52 11.15 -6.42
N ILE A 75 2.02 9.94 -6.69
CA ILE A 75 0.66 9.56 -6.31
C ILE A 75 0.69 8.88 -4.94
N PHE A 76 -0.20 9.28 -4.06
CA PHE A 76 -0.43 8.65 -2.75
C PHE A 76 -1.84 8.06 -2.72
N ASP A 77 -1.95 6.82 -2.24
CA ASP A 77 -3.22 6.32 -1.76
C ASP A 77 -3.61 7.02 -0.44
N VAL A 78 -4.83 6.83 0.01
CA VAL A 78 -5.38 7.52 1.18
C VAL A 78 -5.47 6.61 2.40
N ASP A 79 -6.27 5.53 2.32
CA ASP A 79 -6.56 4.65 3.46
C ASP A 79 -5.37 3.74 3.77
N GLU A 80 -4.95 3.66 5.03
CA GLU A 80 -3.74 2.93 5.48
C GLU A 80 -2.44 3.33 4.76
N THR A 81 -2.51 4.43 4.02
CA THR A 81 -1.33 5.05 3.38
C THR A 81 -1.12 6.45 3.94
N ALA A 82 -1.91 7.42 3.53
CA ALA A 82 -1.83 8.79 4.06
C ALA A 82 -2.55 8.92 5.42
N LEU A 83 -3.69 8.27 5.56
CA LEU A 83 -4.55 8.32 6.74
C LEU A 83 -4.54 6.98 7.48
N ASP A 84 -4.42 7.05 8.80
CA ASP A 84 -4.43 5.90 9.70
C ASP A 84 -5.86 5.59 10.16
N ASN A 85 -6.36 4.42 9.77
CA ASN A 85 -7.64 3.91 10.22
C ASN A 85 -7.50 2.75 11.25
N TYR A 86 -6.31 2.54 11.83
CA TYR A 86 -6.11 1.48 12.83
C TYR A 86 -7.15 1.55 13.97
N GLY A 87 -7.40 2.75 14.51
CA GLY A 87 -8.38 2.93 15.57
C GLY A 87 -9.82 2.54 15.17
N LEU A 88 -10.18 2.69 13.89
CA LEU A 88 -11.44 2.18 13.35
C LEU A 88 -11.41 0.66 13.21
N ALA A 89 -10.33 0.11 12.66
CA ALA A 89 -10.16 -1.33 12.47
C ALA A 89 -10.25 -2.07 13.82
N GLU A 90 -9.63 -1.55 14.88
CA GLU A 90 -9.74 -2.09 16.24
C GLU A 90 -11.20 -2.07 16.74
N GLN A 91 -11.90 -0.93 16.60
CA GLN A 91 -13.32 -0.82 17.00
C GLN A 91 -14.22 -1.79 16.25
N MET A 92 -13.92 -2.13 15.00
CA MET A 92 -14.63 -3.12 14.20
C MET A 92 -14.16 -4.56 14.46
N GLY A 93 -13.23 -4.78 15.41
CA GLY A 93 -12.64 -6.08 15.70
C GLY A 93 -11.86 -6.65 14.51
N PHE A 94 -11.16 -5.80 13.74
CA PHE A 94 -10.44 -6.14 12.51
C PHE A 94 -11.33 -6.79 11.44
N GLY A 95 -12.60 -6.38 11.39
CA GLY A 95 -13.54 -6.69 10.33
C GLY A 95 -13.94 -5.42 9.59
N TYR A 96 -14.98 -5.49 8.76
CA TYR A 96 -15.52 -4.32 8.06
C TYR A 96 -16.99 -4.12 8.38
N VAL A 97 -17.33 -2.93 8.89
CA VAL A 97 -18.71 -2.50 9.18
C VAL A 97 -18.95 -1.17 8.44
N TYR A 98 -19.70 -1.23 7.35
CA TYR A 98 -19.94 -0.11 6.44
C TYR A 98 -20.39 1.18 7.15
N GLU A 99 -21.36 1.11 8.05
CA GLU A 99 -21.88 2.29 8.76
C GLU A 99 -20.85 2.92 9.70
N MET A 100 -19.98 2.12 10.32
CA MET A 100 -18.89 2.63 11.16
C MET A 100 -17.84 3.32 10.31
N ASN A 101 -17.47 2.72 9.18
CA ASN A 101 -16.51 3.31 8.24
C ASN A 101 -17.03 4.65 7.68
N LYS A 102 -18.28 4.68 7.19
CA LYS A 102 -18.92 5.89 6.69
C LYS A 102 -18.95 7.01 7.72
N LYS A 103 -19.30 6.67 8.97
CA LYS A 103 -19.33 7.64 10.09
C LYS A 103 -17.93 8.15 10.41
N TRP A 104 -16.94 7.28 10.47
CA TRP A 104 -15.55 7.63 10.72
C TRP A 104 -15.01 8.64 9.69
N ASN A 105 -15.24 8.36 8.41
CA ASN A 105 -14.85 9.24 7.31
C ASN A 105 -15.55 10.60 7.38
N ALA A 106 -16.86 10.60 7.65
CA ALA A 106 -17.65 11.84 7.78
C ALA A 106 -17.23 12.70 8.99
N GLU A 107 -16.75 12.09 10.06
CA GLU A 107 -16.29 12.76 11.26
C GLU A 107 -14.79 13.19 11.18
N LEU A 108 -14.11 12.93 10.06
CA LEU A 108 -12.70 13.31 9.81
C LEU A 108 -11.77 12.81 10.92
N LYS A 109 -11.92 11.55 11.30
CA LYS A 109 -11.26 10.98 12.49
C LYS A 109 -9.88 10.41 12.23
N ALA A 110 -9.57 10.04 10.98
CA ALA A 110 -8.30 9.44 10.65
C ALA A 110 -7.15 10.45 10.79
N PRO A 111 -6.16 10.23 11.65
CA PRO A 111 -4.95 11.04 11.68
C PRO A 111 -4.04 10.72 10.50
N ALA A 112 -2.96 11.48 10.32
CA ALA A 112 -1.90 11.11 9.39
C ALA A 112 -1.15 9.88 9.91
N ILE A 113 -0.65 9.06 8.99
CA ILE A 113 0.46 8.15 9.27
C ILE A 113 1.73 9.00 9.25
N GLU A 114 2.29 9.26 10.43
CA GLU A 114 3.37 10.25 10.63
C GLU A 114 4.60 10.00 9.76
N GLN A 115 4.98 8.75 9.55
CA GLN A 115 6.12 8.40 8.72
C GLN A 115 5.86 8.71 7.25
N VAL A 116 4.65 8.43 6.76
CA VAL A 116 4.24 8.75 5.39
C VAL A 116 4.12 10.26 5.21
N LYS A 117 3.65 10.98 6.25
CA LYS A 117 3.65 12.45 6.24
C LYS A 117 5.06 13.03 6.09
N LYS A 118 6.07 12.43 6.75
CA LYS A 118 7.48 12.82 6.57
C LYS A 118 7.98 12.60 5.14
N LEU A 119 7.56 11.50 4.48
CA LEU A 119 7.87 11.28 3.06
C LEU A 119 7.21 12.33 2.17
N TYR A 120 5.94 12.63 2.41
CA TYR A 120 5.22 13.69 1.69
C TYR A 120 5.94 15.05 1.82
N ASP A 121 6.33 15.46 3.04
CA ASP A 121 7.04 16.72 3.26
C ASP A 121 8.42 16.73 2.58
N PHE A 122 9.14 15.61 2.60
CA PHE A 122 10.39 15.44 1.88
C PHE A 122 10.21 15.63 0.37
N LEU A 123 9.20 14.97 -0.22
CA LEU A 123 8.92 15.09 -1.66
C LEU A 123 8.56 16.51 -2.06
N LEU A 124 7.73 17.19 -1.29
CA LEU A 124 7.43 18.62 -1.52
C LEU A 124 8.69 19.48 -1.48
N SER A 125 9.60 19.22 -0.52
CA SER A 125 10.87 19.95 -0.41
C SER A 125 11.80 19.75 -1.61
N LYS A 126 11.61 18.64 -2.34
CA LYS A 126 12.33 18.32 -3.59
C LYS A 126 11.66 18.88 -4.85
N GLY A 127 10.49 19.51 -4.71
CA GLY A 127 9.74 20.07 -5.82
C GLY A 127 8.74 19.10 -6.48
N ALA A 128 8.52 17.91 -5.91
CA ALA A 128 7.47 17.00 -6.37
C ALA A 128 6.09 17.62 -6.15
N LYS A 129 5.17 17.40 -7.09
CA LYS A 129 3.75 17.66 -6.89
C LYS A 129 3.05 16.37 -6.42
N ILE A 130 2.00 16.51 -5.66
CA ILE A 130 1.32 15.38 -5.03
C ILE A 130 -0.11 15.25 -5.56
N ILE A 131 -0.49 14.01 -5.87
CA ILE A 131 -1.86 13.61 -6.20
C ILE A 131 -2.29 12.56 -5.18
N PHE A 132 -3.49 12.69 -4.60
CA PHE A 132 -4.14 11.61 -3.87
C PHE A 132 -5.10 10.85 -4.78
N LEU A 133 -4.98 9.51 -4.80
CA LEU A 133 -5.80 8.62 -5.62
C LEU A 133 -6.35 7.49 -4.75
N THR A 134 -7.65 7.53 -4.48
CA THR A 134 -8.30 6.61 -3.54
C THR A 134 -9.46 5.85 -4.16
N GLY A 135 -9.70 4.62 -3.66
CA GLY A 135 -10.90 3.84 -3.96
C GLY A 135 -12.19 4.37 -3.32
N ARG A 136 -12.14 5.42 -2.49
CA ARG A 136 -13.35 6.06 -1.96
C ARG A 136 -14.21 6.64 -3.08
N ASN A 137 -15.53 6.63 -2.88
CA ASN A 137 -16.48 7.13 -3.86
C ASN A 137 -16.63 8.66 -3.82
N PHE A 138 -17.04 9.27 -4.92
CA PHE A 138 -17.23 10.73 -5.04
C PHE A 138 -18.08 11.37 -3.93
N PRO A 139 -19.17 10.75 -3.41
CA PRO A 139 -19.89 11.30 -2.25
C PRO A 139 -19.04 11.50 -1.00
N GLU A 140 -17.90 10.81 -0.89
CA GLU A 140 -16.93 10.95 0.22
C GLU A 140 -15.81 11.95 -0.08
N TYR A 141 -15.80 12.56 -1.28
CA TYR A 141 -14.74 13.46 -1.72
C TYR A 141 -14.47 14.58 -0.72
N GLU A 142 -15.50 15.35 -0.35
CA GLU A 142 -15.34 16.49 0.55
C GLU A 142 -14.82 16.07 1.94
N ALA A 143 -15.38 15.00 2.51
CA ALA A 143 -14.91 14.48 3.79
C ALA A 143 -13.44 14.01 3.69
N THR A 144 -13.07 13.33 2.60
CA THR A 144 -11.69 12.88 2.38
C THR A 144 -10.73 14.07 2.23
N TYR A 145 -11.12 15.06 1.44
CA TYR A 145 -10.34 16.30 1.25
C TYR A 145 -10.09 17.02 2.58
N GLN A 146 -11.14 17.22 3.36
CA GLN A 146 -11.05 17.90 4.65
C GLN A 146 -10.25 17.08 5.67
N ASN A 147 -10.36 15.74 5.65
CA ASN A 147 -9.56 14.89 6.54
C ASN A 147 -8.06 14.97 6.19
N LEU A 148 -7.71 14.91 4.89
CA LEU A 148 -6.32 15.10 4.45
C LEU A 148 -5.77 16.45 4.91
N LYS A 149 -6.54 17.54 4.72
CA LYS A 149 -6.14 18.89 5.20
C LYS A 149 -5.95 18.92 6.71
N LYS A 150 -6.87 18.37 7.49
CA LYS A 150 -6.82 18.27 8.95
C LYS A 150 -5.61 17.43 9.42
N ALA A 151 -5.26 16.38 8.69
CA ALA A 151 -4.11 15.53 8.94
C ALA A 151 -2.77 16.17 8.50
N GLY A 152 -2.79 17.40 7.98
CA GLY A 152 -1.58 18.15 7.63
C GLY A 152 -1.11 18.01 6.18
N TYR A 153 -1.83 17.30 5.34
CA TYR A 153 -1.58 17.26 3.89
C TYR A 153 -2.19 18.52 3.24
N THR A 154 -1.50 19.64 3.37
CA THR A 154 -2.06 20.95 2.99
C THR A 154 -1.76 21.38 1.55
N VAL A 155 -0.78 20.77 0.89
CA VAL A 155 -0.33 21.09 -0.46
C VAL A 155 -0.41 19.85 -1.34
N PHE A 156 -1.38 19.78 -2.22
CA PHE A 156 -1.49 18.75 -3.26
C PHE A 156 -2.27 19.30 -4.46
N ASP A 157 -2.01 18.73 -5.63
CA ASP A 157 -2.57 19.19 -6.88
C ASP A 157 -4.04 18.80 -7.00
N THR A 158 -4.35 17.54 -6.77
CA THR A 158 -5.72 17.03 -6.84
C THR A 158 -5.94 15.81 -5.94
N LEU A 159 -7.21 15.56 -5.62
CA LEU A 159 -7.73 14.33 -5.04
C LEU A 159 -8.63 13.65 -6.06
N ILE A 160 -8.37 12.39 -6.36
CA ILE A 160 -9.15 11.58 -7.30
C ILE A 160 -9.87 10.49 -6.53
N THR A 161 -11.21 10.45 -6.64
CA THR A 161 -12.10 9.43 -6.09
C THR A 161 -12.84 8.73 -7.22
N GLN A 162 -13.47 7.58 -6.94
CA GLN A 162 -14.27 6.86 -7.92
C GLN A 162 -15.58 7.60 -8.24
N ILE A 163 -15.90 7.75 -9.53
CA ILE A 163 -17.15 8.36 -10.01
C ILE A 163 -17.95 7.39 -10.87
N GLY A 164 -19.26 7.44 -10.75
CA GLY A 164 -20.18 6.68 -11.60
C GLY A 164 -19.91 5.18 -11.57
N ASP A 165 -19.64 4.60 -12.74
CA ASP A 165 -19.39 3.17 -12.91
C ASP A 165 -18.00 2.71 -12.49
N GLU A 166 -17.06 3.61 -12.22
CA GLU A 166 -15.71 3.27 -11.74
C GLU A 166 -15.73 2.49 -10.41
N LYS A 167 -16.74 2.72 -9.58
CA LYS A 167 -16.94 1.95 -8.32
C LYS A 167 -17.20 0.45 -8.51
N LYS A 168 -17.44 0.00 -9.75
CA LYS A 168 -17.58 -1.41 -10.12
C LYS A 168 -16.28 -2.03 -10.60
N MET A 169 -15.25 -1.21 -10.84
CA MET A 169 -13.95 -1.68 -11.27
C MET A 169 -13.21 -2.32 -10.09
N LYS A 170 -12.32 -3.24 -10.39
CA LYS A 170 -11.31 -3.69 -9.43
C LYS A 170 -10.41 -2.53 -9.06
N ALA A 171 -9.87 -2.53 -7.85
CA ALA A 171 -9.03 -1.43 -7.36
C ALA A 171 -7.82 -1.17 -8.25
N GLN A 172 -7.14 -2.24 -8.68
CA GLN A 172 -5.99 -2.17 -9.57
C GLN A 172 -6.35 -1.56 -10.93
N ASP A 173 -7.45 -2.02 -11.56
CA ASP A 173 -7.88 -1.52 -12.86
C ASP A 173 -8.22 -0.04 -12.81
N PHE A 174 -8.95 0.40 -11.76
CA PHE A 174 -9.27 1.79 -11.54
C PHE A 174 -8.02 2.65 -11.38
N LYS A 175 -7.11 2.27 -10.47
CA LYS A 175 -5.91 3.07 -10.18
C LYS A 175 -4.94 3.11 -11.36
N SER A 176 -4.75 2.00 -12.06
CA SER A 176 -3.95 1.95 -13.29
C SER A 176 -4.57 2.84 -14.38
N ALA A 177 -5.88 2.76 -14.62
CA ALA A 177 -6.56 3.60 -15.61
C ALA A 177 -6.44 5.11 -15.29
N LYS A 178 -6.46 5.49 -14.01
CA LYS A 178 -6.26 6.90 -13.61
C LYS A 178 -4.82 7.38 -13.86
N ARG A 179 -3.81 6.53 -13.65
CA ARG A 179 -2.42 6.87 -13.99
C ARG A 179 -2.23 7.02 -15.50
N VAL A 180 -2.83 6.12 -16.30
CA VAL A 180 -2.84 6.27 -17.78
C VAL A 180 -3.46 7.61 -18.16
N TRP A 181 -4.65 7.90 -17.68
CA TRP A 181 -5.35 9.16 -17.98
C TRP A 181 -4.53 10.39 -17.58
N LEU A 182 -3.91 10.42 -16.39
CA LEU A 182 -3.04 11.51 -15.96
C LEU A 182 -1.85 11.69 -16.91
N THR A 183 -1.20 10.58 -17.30
CA THR A 183 -0.06 10.62 -18.23
C THR A 183 -0.47 11.16 -19.61
N GLU A 184 -1.65 10.80 -20.11
CA GLU A 184 -2.21 11.37 -21.35
C GLU A 184 -2.51 12.88 -21.25
N GLN A 185 -2.75 13.40 -20.04
CA GLN A 185 -2.90 14.84 -19.77
C GLN A 185 -1.55 15.56 -19.58
N GLY A 186 -0.43 14.85 -19.71
CA GLY A 186 0.93 15.44 -19.62
C GLY A 186 1.53 15.39 -18.20
N TYR A 187 0.92 14.66 -17.26
CA TYR A 187 1.49 14.43 -15.93
C TYR A 187 2.57 13.34 -16.01
N GLU A 188 3.74 13.60 -15.45
CA GLU A 188 4.82 12.64 -15.32
C GLU A 188 4.72 11.96 -13.94
N ILE A 189 4.25 10.72 -13.90
CA ILE A 189 4.12 9.97 -12.66
C ILE A 189 5.48 9.37 -12.30
N VAL A 190 6.17 9.99 -11.34
CA VAL A 190 7.53 9.61 -10.91
C VAL A 190 7.49 8.48 -9.88
N GLY A 191 6.42 8.38 -9.10
CA GLY A 191 6.27 7.33 -8.13
C GLY A 191 4.84 7.19 -7.59
N THR A 192 4.58 6.06 -6.98
CA THR A 192 3.30 5.73 -6.35
C THR A 192 3.54 5.13 -4.97
N VAL A 193 2.84 5.63 -3.97
CA VAL A 193 2.89 5.23 -2.57
C VAL A 193 1.53 4.62 -2.20
N GLY A 194 1.50 3.39 -1.70
CA GLY A 194 0.26 2.70 -1.35
C GLY A 194 0.47 1.50 -0.46
N ASP A 195 -0.56 1.10 0.28
CA ASP A 195 -0.54 -0.03 1.19
C ASP A 195 -1.02 -1.35 0.56
N GLN A 196 -1.64 -1.29 -0.61
CA GLN A 196 -2.06 -2.46 -1.38
C GLN A 196 -1.28 -2.58 -2.69
N TRP A 197 -1.11 -3.81 -3.18
CA TRP A 197 -0.50 -4.02 -4.50
C TRP A 197 -1.37 -3.43 -5.62
N SER A 198 -2.69 -3.42 -5.45
CA SER A 198 -3.61 -2.76 -6.37
C SER A 198 -3.36 -1.25 -6.54
N ASP A 199 -2.66 -0.61 -5.60
CA ASP A 199 -2.25 0.80 -5.72
C ASP A 199 -1.06 0.96 -6.67
N LEU A 200 -0.17 -0.02 -6.66
CA LEU A 200 1.18 0.06 -7.21
C LEU A 200 1.33 -0.63 -8.57
N GLU A 201 0.56 -1.68 -8.82
CA GLU A 201 0.64 -2.46 -10.06
C GLU A 201 -0.11 -1.80 -11.22
N GLY A 202 0.22 -2.23 -12.46
CA GLY A 202 -0.34 -1.70 -13.70
C GLY A 202 0.56 -0.64 -14.33
N GLU A 203 -0.03 0.22 -15.19
CA GLU A 203 0.72 1.18 -16.01
C GLU A 203 1.13 2.45 -15.22
N TYR A 204 2.25 3.05 -15.62
CA TYR A 204 2.73 4.36 -15.16
C TYR A 204 2.81 4.54 -13.64
N HIS A 205 3.27 3.52 -12.92
CA HIS A 205 3.39 3.59 -11.46
C HIS A 205 4.66 4.33 -10.96
N GLY A 206 5.69 4.47 -11.81
CA GLY A 206 6.98 5.04 -11.40
C GLY A 206 7.68 4.19 -10.33
N ILE A 207 8.32 4.85 -9.36
CA ILE A 207 8.91 4.19 -8.18
C ILE A 207 7.78 3.73 -7.27
N GLN A 208 7.73 2.42 -6.98
CA GLN A 208 6.72 1.82 -6.13
C GLN A 208 7.16 1.82 -4.67
N ILE A 209 6.38 2.46 -3.80
CA ILE A 209 6.61 2.46 -2.36
C ILE A 209 5.45 1.73 -1.69
N LYS A 210 5.72 0.49 -1.23
CA LYS A 210 4.74 -0.37 -0.58
C LYS A 210 4.73 -0.13 0.93
N ILE A 211 3.67 0.52 1.41
CA ILE A 211 3.42 0.71 2.85
C ILE A 211 2.95 -0.62 3.46
N PRO A 212 3.48 -1.06 4.62
CA PRO A 212 2.97 -2.23 5.31
C PRO A 212 1.50 -2.06 5.71
N ASN A 213 0.69 -3.11 5.51
CA ASN A 213 -0.68 -3.19 6.03
C ASN A 213 -0.98 -4.62 6.48
N TYR A 214 -1.37 -4.77 7.73
CA TYR A 214 -1.74 -6.05 8.35
C TYR A 214 -3.22 -6.09 8.76
N LEU A 215 -4.01 -5.05 8.45
CA LEU A 215 -5.42 -4.93 8.83
C LEU A 215 -6.32 -5.67 7.85
N TYR A 216 -6.03 -5.56 6.56
CA TYR A 216 -6.76 -6.24 5.49
C TYR A 216 -5.91 -6.37 4.21
N LEU A 217 -6.38 -7.19 3.30
CA LEU A 217 -5.81 -7.37 1.96
C LEU A 217 -6.92 -7.21 0.93
N ILE A 218 -6.73 -6.32 -0.03
CA ILE A 218 -7.57 -6.24 -1.22
C ILE A 218 -7.09 -7.31 -2.20
N LYS A 219 -8.00 -8.24 -2.54
CA LYS A 219 -7.76 -9.25 -3.59
C LYS A 219 -8.51 -8.79 -4.84
N ASP A 220 -7.77 -8.57 -5.91
CA ASP A 220 -8.31 -8.25 -7.24
C ASP A 220 -8.84 -9.48 -7.97
#